data_f07e90538bfce9898a762e3cd7a59aea
#
_entry.id   f07e90538bfce9898a762e3cd7a59aea
#
_cell.length_a   1.000
_cell.length_b   1.000
_cell.length_c   1.000
_cell.angle_alpha   90.00
_cell.angle_beta   90.00
_cell.angle_gamma   90.00
#
_symmetry.space_group_name_H-M   'P 1'
#
loop_
_entity.id
_entity.type
_entity.pdbx_description
1 polymer ?
#
loop_
_entity_poly.entity_id
_entity_poly.type
_entity_poly.pdbx_seq_one_letter_code
_entity_poly.pdbx_strand_id
1 'polypeptide(L)'
;MSTSISLWILLLLSLWPPTLQSNPTVCIIGTGIGGSSVAHFLRRYSPDPSRILMFERHGVVGGRMATVTISGETFEAGASILHPKNYHALNYTKYLNLKRREPSSSDSFGIWDGKKFLLKTITVRSKVPIVEKMVSLVNSVHLVARYGFSLLKMQTFVEDTVERFLKYYEDVEGRPVFESVEGMLKWAGLYNLTRRTLEDELIGAKLSPLLMRELVTVITRVNYGQSISISGLAGAVSLAGSGGGLWAVEGGNWQIAAGLINRSDVELHLPEEIESISYFGEYYELNSTKGNIYACEVTVIATPLDELDIHFTPPISVPKRKLQHTHATFVRGILNPVYFGMDDVSKIPDLVGTIEDSDLPFSSISVLRQHSEKDFTYKIFSRKPMTDALLDDIFRVRKETVPINWGAYPHYNAPEVFAPFILDGQHLYYVNAFENAASTMETSAVAAENVARLILSRFFSKASLSSSNLQSSTSSGEELHLDL
;
A
#
# COMPACT_ATOMS: atom_id res chain seq x y z
N MET A 1 -23.49 -49.74 -52.67
CA MET A 1 -23.29 -49.73 -51.21
C MET A 1 -22.21 -48.73 -50.82
N SER A 2 -22.33 -47.49 -51.26
CA SER A 2 -21.25 -46.44 -50.96
C SER A 2 -21.79 -45.15 -50.47
N THR A 3 -23.08 -45.01 -50.21
CA THR A 3 -23.70 -43.74 -49.77
C THR A 3 -24.09 -43.69 -48.28
N SER A 4 -24.06 -44.84 -47.58
CA SER A 4 -24.48 -44.89 -46.15
C SER A 4 -23.39 -44.65 -45.15
N ILE A 5 -22.10 -44.71 -45.51
CA ILE A 5 -20.99 -44.53 -44.56
C ILE A 5 -20.67 -43.04 -44.33
N SER A 6 -20.89 -42.21 -45.34
CA SER A 6 -20.64 -40.74 -45.20
C SER A 6 -21.64 -40.05 -44.29
N LEU A 7 -22.88 -40.53 -44.16
CA LEU A 7 -23.90 -39.93 -43.30
C LEU A 7 -23.65 -40.19 -41.80
N TRP A 8 -23.04 -41.31 -41.44
CA TRP A 8 -22.76 -41.67 -40.07
C TRP A 8 -21.54 -40.93 -39.51
N ILE A 9 -20.57 -40.57 -40.35
CA ILE A 9 -19.41 -39.77 -39.96
C ILE A 9 -19.80 -38.30 -39.67
N LEU A 10 -20.75 -37.75 -40.44
CA LEU A 10 -21.30 -36.40 -40.20
C LEU A 10 -22.15 -36.32 -38.92
N LEU A 11 -22.86 -37.42 -38.56
CA LEU A 11 -23.66 -37.48 -37.33
C LEU A 11 -22.80 -37.64 -36.07
N LEU A 12 -21.61 -38.27 -36.18
CA LEU A 12 -20.66 -38.40 -35.05
C LEU A 12 -19.88 -37.11 -34.75
N LEU A 13 -19.70 -36.22 -35.75
CA LEU A 13 -19.10 -34.91 -35.57
C LEU A 13 -20.05 -33.88 -34.94
N SER A 14 -21.37 -34.11 -35.00
CA SER A 14 -22.36 -33.23 -34.36
C SER A 14 -22.67 -33.56 -32.90
N LEU A 15 -22.05 -34.64 -32.36
CA LEU A 15 -22.19 -35.06 -30.96
C LEU A 15 -21.05 -34.59 -30.03
N TRP A 16 -20.11 -33.81 -30.56
CA TRP A 16 -19.17 -33.15 -29.66
C TRP A 16 -19.96 -32.07 -28.91
N PRO A 17 -20.11 -32.16 -27.59
CA PRO A 17 -20.75 -31.11 -26.87
C PRO A 17 -19.98 -29.81 -27.16
N PRO A 18 -20.68 -28.67 -27.37
CA PRO A 18 -19.96 -27.41 -27.42
C PRO A 18 -19.09 -27.38 -26.15
N THR A 19 -17.78 -27.22 -26.31
CA THR A 19 -16.89 -26.97 -25.19
C THR A 19 -17.46 -25.71 -24.55
N LEU A 20 -18.18 -25.86 -23.45
CA LEU A 20 -18.52 -24.77 -22.56
C LEU A 20 -17.18 -24.17 -22.19
N GLN A 21 -16.83 -23.07 -22.85
CA GLN A 21 -15.64 -22.29 -22.56
C GLN A 21 -15.87 -21.82 -21.12
N SER A 22 -15.31 -22.54 -20.15
CA SER A 22 -15.40 -22.17 -18.76
C SER A 22 -14.79 -20.79 -18.63
N ASN A 23 -15.47 -19.89 -17.92
CA ASN A 23 -14.90 -18.58 -17.63
C ASN A 23 -13.51 -18.73 -17.03
N PRO A 24 -12.51 -17.97 -17.52
CA PRO A 24 -11.13 -18.11 -17.06
C PRO A 24 -11.03 -17.87 -15.56
N THR A 25 -10.16 -18.66 -14.92
CA THR A 25 -9.86 -18.54 -13.50
C THR A 25 -8.70 -17.59 -13.31
N VAL A 26 -8.93 -16.55 -12.49
CA VAL A 26 -7.91 -15.60 -12.06
C VAL A 26 -7.56 -15.89 -10.61
N CYS A 27 -6.29 -16.21 -10.36
CA CYS A 27 -5.77 -16.45 -9.02
C CYS A 27 -5.04 -15.22 -8.48
N ILE A 28 -5.37 -14.77 -7.26
CA ILE A 28 -4.76 -13.61 -6.62
C ILE A 28 -4.14 -14.06 -5.31
N ILE A 29 -2.83 -13.88 -5.16
CA ILE A 29 -2.07 -14.24 -3.96
C ILE A 29 -1.86 -13.00 -3.11
N GLY A 30 -2.50 -12.96 -1.94
CA GLY A 30 -2.49 -11.83 -1.01
C GLY A 30 -3.81 -11.07 -0.96
N THR A 31 -4.35 -10.88 0.24
CA THR A 31 -5.65 -10.24 0.53
C THR A 31 -5.52 -8.83 1.10
N GLY A 32 -4.36 -8.20 0.96
CA GLY A 32 -4.16 -6.78 1.27
C GLY A 32 -4.86 -5.87 0.28
N ILE A 33 -4.64 -4.55 0.42
CA ILE A 33 -5.27 -3.54 -0.45
C ILE A 33 -4.97 -3.77 -1.94
N GLY A 34 -3.76 -4.26 -2.29
CA GLY A 34 -3.40 -4.56 -3.68
C GLY A 34 -4.28 -5.65 -4.28
N GLY A 35 -4.33 -6.84 -3.66
CA GLY A 35 -5.10 -7.97 -4.17
C GLY A 35 -6.61 -7.71 -4.16
N SER A 36 -7.14 -7.14 -3.09
CA SER A 36 -8.57 -6.79 -3.00
C SER A 36 -8.97 -5.73 -4.04
N SER A 37 -8.08 -4.77 -4.34
CA SER A 37 -8.31 -3.79 -5.41
C SER A 37 -8.27 -4.43 -6.81
N VAL A 38 -7.36 -5.39 -7.07
CA VAL A 38 -7.35 -6.13 -8.36
C VAL A 38 -8.69 -6.84 -8.56
N ALA A 39 -9.16 -7.58 -7.55
CA ALA A 39 -10.45 -8.27 -7.62
C ALA A 39 -11.61 -7.29 -7.90
N HIS A 40 -11.62 -6.14 -7.18
CA HIS A 40 -12.60 -5.09 -7.39
C HIS A 40 -12.57 -4.51 -8.82
N PHE A 41 -11.39 -4.17 -9.35
CA PHE A 41 -11.28 -3.58 -10.69
C PHE A 41 -11.57 -4.57 -11.80
N LEU A 42 -11.20 -5.85 -11.64
CA LEU A 42 -11.60 -6.90 -12.57
C LEU A 42 -13.13 -6.99 -12.67
N ARG A 43 -13.84 -7.04 -11.54
CA ARG A 43 -15.31 -7.07 -11.53
C ARG A 43 -15.94 -5.79 -12.09
N ARG A 44 -15.32 -4.66 -11.82
CA ARG A 44 -15.83 -3.36 -12.27
C ARG A 44 -15.71 -3.15 -13.77
N TYR A 45 -14.63 -3.63 -14.39
CA TYR A 45 -14.29 -3.35 -15.79
C TYR A 45 -14.56 -4.55 -16.73
N SER A 46 -14.77 -5.75 -16.21
CA SER A 46 -15.07 -6.93 -17.03
C SER A 46 -16.58 -7.12 -17.17
N PRO A 47 -17.11 -7.23 -18.40
CA PRO A 47 -18.50 -7.59 -18.62
C PRO A 47 -18.77 -9.07 -18.31
N ASP A 48 -17.74 -9.95 -18.39
CA ASP A 48 -17.84 -11.37 -18.10
C ASP A 48 -17.21 -11.72 -16.77
N PRO A 49 -17.94 -12.37 -15.86
CA PRO A 49 -17.41 -12.72 -14.55
C PRO A 49 -16.44 -13.90 -14.68
N SER A 50 -15.13 -13.61 -14.64
CA SER A 50 -14.10 -14.64 -14.40
C SER A 50 -14.31 -15.26 -13.02
N ARG A 51 -13.94 -16.54 -12.86
CA ARG A 51 -13.79 -17.11 -11.52
C ARG A 51 -12.55 -16.49 -10.86
N ILE A 52 -12.70 -15.88 -9.69
CA ILE A 52 -11.58 -15.29 -8.96
C ILE A 52 -11.34 -16.09 -7.68
N LEU A 53 -10.15 -16.67 -7.56
CA LEU A 53 -9.67 -17.31 -6.34
C LEU A 53 -8.69 -16.37 -5.66
N MET A 54 -8.83 -16.19 -4.34
CA MET A 54 -7.88 -15.40 -3.55
C MET A 54 -7.29 -16.24 -2.44
N PHE A 55 -5.97 -16.13 -2.25
CA PHE A 55 -5.21 -16.90 -1.28
C PHE A 55 -4.59 -15.99 -0.23
N GLU A 56 -4.76 -16.36 1.04
CA GLU A 56 -4.17 -15.64 2.18
C GLU A 56 -3.49 -16.65 3.12
N ARG A 57 -2.20 -16.45 3.38
CA ARG A 57 -1.43 -17.33 4.29
C ARG A 57 -1.84 -17.21 5.75
N HIS A 58 -2.37 -16.05 6.13
CA HIS A 58 -2.88 -15.81 7.49
C HIS A 58 -4.37 -16.10 7.60
N GLY A 59 -4.86 -16.28 8.82
CA GLY A 59 -6.29 -16.50 9.08
C GLY A 59 -7.16 -15.26 9.00
N VAL A 60 -6.62 -14.11 8.53
CA VAL A 60 -7.30 -12.81 8.46
C VAL A 60 -6.93 -12.08 7.19
N VAL A 61 -7.88 -11.35 6.62
CA VAL A 61 -7.66 -10.48 5.45
C VAL A 61 -7.12 -9.11 5.85
N GLY A 62 -6.51 -8.39 4.89
CA GLY A 62 -6.07 -7.01 5.08
C GLY A 62 -4.57 -6.81 4.95
N GLY A 63 -3.76 -7.87 5.09
CA GLY A 63 -2.29 -7.79 5.01
C GLY A 63 -1.73 -6.78 6.02
N ARG A 64 -0.98 -5.78 5.54
CA ARG A 64 -0.40 -4.72 6.40
C ARG A 64 -1.42 -3.68 6.91
N MET A 65 -2.68 -3.76 6.52
CA MET A 65 -3.79 -3.03 7.14
C MET A 65 -4.39 -3.85 8.28
N ALA A 66 -3.69 -3.96 9.39
CA ALA A 66 -4.12 -4.74 10.53
C ALA A 66 -4.29 -3.87 11.77
N THR A 67 -5.08 -4.35 12.70
CA THR A 67 -5.30 -3.70 13.99
C THR A 67 -4.71 -4.53 15.12
N VAL A 68 -4.48 -3.89 16.25
CA VAL A 68 -4.05 -4.48 17.51
C VAL A 68 -5.00 -4.05 18.63
N THR A 69 -5.29 -4.96 19.51
CA THR A 69 -6.07 -4.65 20.73
C THR A 69 -5.13 -4.58 21.93
N ILE A 70 -5.18 -3.49 22.65
CA ILE A 70 -4.46 -3.27 23.90
C ILE A 70 -5.41 -2.65 24.92
N SER A 71 -5.50 -3.22 26.11
CA SER A 71 -6.40 -2.77 27.19
C SER A 71 -7.86 -2.63 26.77
N GLY A 72 -8.34 -3.54 25.90
CA GLY A 72 -9.71 -3.55 25.40
C GLY A 72 -10.01 -2.54 24.29
N GLU A 73 -9.03 -1.77 23.83
CA GLU A 73 -9.18 -0.80 22.74
C GLU A 73 -8.39 -1.23 21.51
N THR A 74 -8.94 -0.95 20.33
CA THR A 74 -8.36 -1.36 19.05
C THR A 74 -7.73 -0.17 18.33
N PHE A 75 -6.49 -0.36 17.87
CA PHE A 75 -5.68 0.63 17.18
C PHE A 75 -5.11 0.07 15.88
N GLU A 76 -4.79 0.94 14.92
CA GLU A 76 -4.07 0.58 13.70
C GLU A 76 -2.64 0.11 14.04
N ALA A 77 -2.33 -1.12 13.68
CA ALA A 77 -1.00 -1.69 13.86
C ALA A 77 -0.05 -1.36 12.71
N GLY A 78 -0.55 -1.39 11.47
CA GLY A 78 0.21 -1.13 10.24
C GLY A 78 -0.20 0.18 9.56
N ALA A 79 -0.78 0.09 8.36
CA ALA A 79 -1.20 1.23 7.54
C ALA A 79 -2.32 2.05 8.22
N SER A 80 -1.96 3.16 8.85
CA SER A 80 -2.79 3.84 9.85
C SER A 80 -3.56 5.04 9.30
N ILE A 81 -3.03 5.74 8.29
CA ILE A 81 -3.56 7.03 7.83
C ILE A 81 -3.73 7.06 6.32
N LEU A 82 -4.72 7.82 5.87
CA LEU A 82 -5.05 8.09 4.48
C LEU A 82 -5.05 9.61 4.24
N HIS A 83 -4.53 10.02 3.08
CA HIS A 83 -4.48 11.41 2.68
C HIS A 83 -5.82 11.84 2.04
N PRO A 84 -6.25 13.12 2.18
CA PRO A 84 -7.52 13.58 1.60
C PRO A 84 -7.61 13.49 0.07
N LYS A 85 -6.48 13.34 -0.63
CA LYS A 85 -6.41 13.11 -2.08
C LYS A 85 -6.18 11.62 -2.46
N ASN A 86 -6.38 10.69 -1.55
CA ASN A 86 -6.38 9.25 -1.84
C ASN A 86 -7.73 8.85 -2.43
N TYR A 87 -7.91 9.06 -3.73
CA TYR A 87 -9.23 8.98 -4.36
C TYR A 87 -9.74 7.55 -4.50
N HIS A 88 -8.88 6.53 -4.66
CA HIS A 88 -9.36 5.14 -4.59
C HIS A 88 -9.87 4.80 -3.19
N ALA A 89 -9.11 5.13 -2.14
CA ALA A 89 -9.54 4.89 -0.77
C ALA A 89 -10.85 5.64 -0.44
N LEU A 90 -11.01 6.88 -0.90
CA LEU A 90 -12.26 7.64 -0.76
C LEU A 90 -13.42 6.95 -1.48
N ASN A 91 -13.21 6.50 -2.71
CA ASN A 91 -14.23 5.81 -3.49
C ASN A 91 -14.59 4.46 -2.86
N TYR A 92 -13.60 3.71 -2.34
CA TYR A 92 -13.84 2.45 -1.62
C TYR A 92 -14.68 2.67 -0.37
N THR A 93 -14.34 3.65 0.46
CA THR A 93 -15.12 3.92 1.68
C THR A 93 -16.55 4.32 1.36
N LYS A 94 -16.77 5.11 0.30
CA LYS A 94 -18.11 5.45 -0.19
C LYS A 94 -18.85 4.22 -0.73
N TYR A 95 -18.19 3.41 -1.56
CA TYR A 95 -18.77 2.20 -2.16
C TYR A 95 -19.16 1.16 -1.10
N LEU A 96 -18.35 1.04 -0.04
CA LEU A 96 -18.55 0.09 1.06
C LEU A 96 -19.39 0.67 2.20
N ASN A 97 -19.80 1.94 2.13
CA ASN A 97 -20.50 2.66 3.18
C ASN A 97 -19.76 2.65 4.53
N LEU A 98 -18.43 2.78 4.50
CA LEU A 98 -17.58 2.83 5.69
C LEU A 98 -17.52 4.25 6.24
N LYS A 99 -17.52 4.37 7.57
CA LYS A 99 -17.38 5.65 8.24
C LYS A 99 -15.90 6.04 8.33
N ARG A 100 -15.62 7.33 8.08
CA ARG A 100 -14.29 7.91 8.25
C ARG A 100 -14.20 8.56 9.62
N ARG A 101 -13.04 8.47 10.23
CA ARG A 101 -12.66 9.22 11.42
C ARG A 101 -11.39 10.02 11.15
N GLU A 102 -11.28 11.17 11.75
CA GLU A 102 -9.98 11.85 11.83
C GLU A 102 -9.10 11.06 12.80
N PRO A 103 -7.81 10.85 12.52
CA PRO A 103 -6.88 10.34 13.50
C PRO A 103 -6.94 11.23 14.74
N SER A 104 -6.74 10.67 15.92
CA SER A 104 -6.53 11.50 17.11
C SER A 104 -5.39 12.46 16.81
N SER A 105 -5.69 13.75 16.69
CA SER A 105 -4.67 14.78 16.52
C SER A 105 -3.76 14.70 17.75
N SER A 106 -2.47 14.50 17.53
CA SER A 106 -1.50 14.81 18.56
C SER A 106 -1.57 16.32 18.76
N ASP A 107 -2.03 16.74 19.93
CA ASP A 107 -2.19 18.16 20.23
C ASP A 107 -0.82 18.87 20.29
N SER A 108 0.26 18.11 20.44
CA SER A 108 1.63 18.62 20.53
C SER A 108 2.65 17.74 19.83
N PHE A 109 3.68 18.39 19.30
CA PHE A 109 4.77 17.73 18.57
C PHE A 109 6.13 18.18 19.14
N GLY A 110 7.09 17.24 19.22
CA GLY A 110 8.45 17.52 19.61
C GLY A 110 9.49 16.77 18.79
N ILE A 111 10.61 17.42 18.51
CA ILE A 111 11.80 16.82 17.89
C ILE A 111 12.83 16.57 18.99
N TRP A 112 13.16 15.31 19.21
CA TRP A 112 14.06 14.81 20.25
C TRP A 112 15.41 14.40 19.66
N ASP A 113 16.52 14.86 20.27
CA ASP A 113 17.90 14.54 19.83
C ASP A 113 18.59 13.48 20.71
N GLY A 114 17.87 12.86 21.62
CA GLY A 114 18.41 11.90 22.59
C GLY A 114 18.78 12.54 23.93
N LYS A 115 18.85 13.87 24.01
CA LYS A 115 19.24 14.63 25.23
C LYS A 115 18.27 15.74 25.58
N LYS A 116 17.74 16.42 24.55
CA LYS A 116 16.83 17.55 24.70
C LYS A 116 15.87 17.66 23.53
N PHE A 117 14.80 18.39 23.70
CA PHE A 117 13.93 18.78 22.59
C PHE A 117 14.56 19.95 21.81
N LEU A 118 14.84 19.73 20.52
CA LEU A 118 15.30 20.77 19.59
C LEU A 118 14.16 21.71 19.21
N LEU A 119 12.97 21.16 19.09
CA LEU A 119 11.72 21.85 18.84
C LEU A 119 10.64 21.22 19.71
N LYS A 120 9.76 22.05 20.27
CA LYS A 120 8.56 21.59 20.96
C LYS A 120 7.44 22.61 20.71
N THR A 121 6.30 22.12 20.22
CA THR A 121 5.11 22.95 20.08
C THR A 121 4.46 23.18 21.45
N ILE A 122 3.82 24.32 21.60
CA ILE A 122 3.07 24.66 22.80
C ILE A 122 1.71 23.97 22.70
N THR A 123 1.30 23.30 23.77
CA THR A 123 -0.03 22.72 23.92
C THR A 123 -0.75 23.44 25.03
N VAL A 124 -1.95 23.90 24.76
CA VAL A 124 -2.88 24.36 25.80
C VAL A 124 -4.15 23.57 25.62
N ARG A 125 -4.43 22.68 26.56
CA ARG A 125 -5.71 21.92 26.61
C ARG A 125 -6.82 22.87 27.05
N SER A 126 -7.26 23.76 26.18
CA SER A 126 -8.36 24.67 26.40
C SER A 126 -9.53 24.29 25.52
N LYS A 127 -10.73 24.22 26.08
CA LYS A 127 -11.97 24.07 25.29
C LYS A 127 -12.47 25.39 24.68
N VAL A 128 -11.66 26.47 24.77
CA VAL A 128 -12.02 27.80 24.26
C VAL A 128 -11.43 27.94 22.85
N PRO A 129 -12.25 28.04 21.79
CA PRO A 129 -11.77 28.07 20.39
C PRO A 129 -10.79 29.22 20.07
N ILE A 130 -10.91 30.33 20.75
CA ILE A 130 -9.98 31.46 20.61
C ILE A 130 -8.59 31.08 21.12
N VAL A 131 -8.49 30.36 22.24
CA VAL A 131 -7.21 29.94 22.82
C VAL A 131 -6.51 28.94 21.90
N GLU A 132 -7.25 27.95 21.33
CA GLU A 132 -6.71 27.01 20.37
C GLU A 132 -6.16 27.70 19.12
N LYS A 133 -6.89 28.66 18.54
CA LYS A 133 -6.42 29.46 17.41
C LYS A 133 -5.17 30.27 17.73
N MET A 134 -5.09 30.86 18.92
CA MET A 134 -3.90 31.60 19.35
C MET A 134 -2.69 30.69 19.51
N VAL A 135 -2.85 29.51 20.11
CA VAL A 135 -1.77 28.51 20.24
C VAL A 135 -1.30 28.02 18.88
N SER A 136 -2.21 27.72 17.97
CA SER A 136 -1.90 27.35 16.59
C SER A 136 -1.10 28.44 15.87
N LEU A 137 -1.49 29.72 16.04
CA LEU A 137 -0.78 30.85 15.47
C LEU A 137 0.65 30.97 16.06
N VAL A 138 0.81 30.84 17.38
CA VAL A 138 2.11 30.90 18.05
C VAL A 138 3.01 29.78 17.58
N ASN A 139 2.50 28.55 17.47
CA ASN A 139 3.24 27.42 16.94
C ASN A 139 3.66 27.64 15.49
N SER A 140 2.78 28.19 14.65
CA SER A 140 3.09 28.52 13.25
C SER A 140 4.18 29.59 13.16
N VAL A 141 4.11 30.64 13.96
CA VAL A 141 5.15 31.69 14.04
C VAL A 141 6.47 31.10 14.51
N HIS A 142 6.46 30.19 15.49
CA HIS A 142 7.68 29.54 15.99
C HIS A 142 8.34 28.67 14.89
N LEU A 143 7.54 27.90 14.13
CA LEU A 143 8.03 27.10 13.00
C LEU A 143 8.62 27.98 11.89
N VAL A 144 7.92 29.08 11.54
CA VAL A 144 8.42 30.04 10.55
C VAL A 144 9.68 30.77 11.02
N ALA A 145 9.75 31.16 12.29
CA ALA A 145 10.94 31.76 12.87
C ALA A 145 12.16 30.83 12.84
N ARG A 146 11.95 29.50 13.04
CA ARG A 146 13.01 28.50 13.02
C ARG A 146 13.45 28.12 11.62
N TYR A 147 12.51 27.87 10.71
CA TYR A 147 12.79 27.28 9.40
C TYR A 147 12.62 28.25 8.23
N GLY A 148 12.07 29.42 8.47
CA GLY A 148 11.88 30.45 7.47
C GLY A 148 11.02 30.03 6.30
N PHE A 149 11.34 30.57 5.12
CA PHE A 149 10.64 30.25 3.86
C PHE A 149 10.84 28.83 3.36
N SER A 150 11.72 28.06 3.98
CA SER A 150 11.94 26.65 3.60
C SER A 150 10.70 25.77 3.82
N LEU A 151 9.82 26.12 4.76
CA LEU A 151 8.53 25.47 4.96
C LEU A 151 7.63 25.59 3.73
N LEU A 152 7.53 26.80 3.15
CA LEU A 152 6.72 27.03 1.95
C LEU A 152 7.29 26.27 0.74
N LYS A 153 8.63 26.26 0.59
CA LYS A 153 9.27 25.50 -0.49
C LYS A 153 9.03 24.00 -0.36
N MET A 154 9.09 23.47 0.86
CA MET A 154 8.75 22.06 1.14
C MET A 154 7.31 21.76 0.76
N GLN A 155 6.38 22.64 1.15
CA GLN A 155 4.97 22.50 0.79
C GLN A 155 4.78 22.50 -0.73
N THR A 156 5.38 23.45 -1.46
CA THR A 156 5.31 23.52 -2.93
C THR A 156 5.86 22.26 -3.58
N PHE A 157 6.99 21.72 -3.09
CA PHE A 157 7.57 20.46 -3.59
C PHE A 157 6.60 19.28 -3.42
N VAL A 158 5.95 19.19 -2.27
CA VAL A 158 4.96 18.13 -1.99
C VAL A 158 3.71 18.30 -2.85
N GLU A 159 3.16 19.52 -2.93
CA GLU A 159 1.96 19.82 -3.71
C GLU A 159 2.16 19.51 -5.20
N ASP A 160 3.29 19.90 -5.80
CA ASP A 160 3.64 19.60 -7.18
C ASP A 160 3.75 18.08 -7.42
N THR A 161 4.35 17.33 -6.50
CA THR A 161 4.43 15.88 -6.61
C THR A 161 3.05 15.22 -6.51
N VAL A 162 2.21 15.67 -5.58
CA VAL A 162 0.85 15.17 -5.41
C VAL A 162 0.01 15.49 -6.65
N GLU A 163 0.13 16.69 -7.22
CA GLU A 163 -0.61 17.09 -8.43
C GLU A 163 -0.25 16.18 -9.62
N ARG A 164 1.04 15.88 -9.82
CA ARG A 164 1.47 14.91 -10.84
C ARG A 164 0.90 13.51 -10.57
N PHE A 165 0.82 13.08 -9.33
CA PHE A 165 0.22 11.81 -8.98
C PHE A 165 -1.28 11.76 -9.29
N LEU A 166 -2.00 12.86 -9.17
CA LEU A 166 -3.45 12.93 -9.44
C LEU A 166 -3.80 12.59 -10.90
N LYS A 167 -2.87 12.67 -11.85
CA LYS A 167 -3.07 12.21 -13.23
C LYS A 167 -3.53 10.77 -13.33
N TYR A 168 -3.19 9.93 -12.34
CA TYR A 168 -3.65 8.54 -12.32
C TYR A 168 -5.18 8.39 -12.15
N TYR A 169 -5.89 9.44 -11.82
CA TYR A 169 -7.34 9.42 -11.66
C TYR A 169 -8.08 10.12 -12.82
N GLU A 170 -7.32 10.81 -13.68
CA GLU A 170 -7.89 11.51 -14.84
C GLU A 170 -8.08 10.53 -15.99
N ASP A 171 -9.13 10.75 -16.78
CA ASP A 171 -9.43 10.04 -18.02
C ASP A 171 -9.12 8.54 -17.97
N VAL A 172 -9.81 7.81 -17.11
CA VAL A 172 -9.54 6.37 -16.88
C VAL A 172 -9.66 5.57 -18.19
N GLU A 173 -10.56 5.96 -19.11
CA GLU A 173 -10.76 5.27 -20.39
C GLU A 173 -9.62 5.56 -21.38
N GLY A 174 -9.19 6.83 -21.52
CA GLY A 174 -8.11 7.24 -22.41
C GLY A 174 -6.70 7.07 -21.85
N ARG A 175 -6.55 6.83 -20.53
CA ARG A 175 -5.26 6.62 -19.90
C ARG A 175 -4.58 5.35 -20.43
N PRO A 176 -3.29 5.40 -20.81
CA PRO A 176 -2.54 4.21 -21.22
C PRO A 176 -2.55 3.11 -20.16
N VAL A 177 -2.40 1.87 -20.60
CA VAL A 177 -2.12 0.72 -19.75
C VAL A 177 -0.62 0.49 -19.75
N PHE A 178 -0.01 0.32 -18.59
CA PHE A 178 1.44 0.30 -18.44
C PHE A 178 1.95 -1.09 -18.13
N GLU A 179 2.89 -1.59 -18.91
CA GLU A 179 3.58 -2.87 -18.68
C GLU A 179 4.74 -2.74 -17.70
N SER A 180 5.24 -1.52 -17.47
CA SER A 180 6.36 -1.24 -16.57
C SER A 180 6.06 -0.07 -15.62
N VAL A 181 6.67 -0.14 -14.44
CA VAL A 181 6.60 0.94 -13.44
C VAL A 181 7.25 2.21 -13.97
N GLU A 182 8.38 2.10 -14.67
CA GLU A 182 9.06 3.25 -15.29
C GLU A 182 8.16 3.97 -16.29
N GLY A 183 7.47 3.22 -17.15
CA GLY A 183 6.53 3.79 -18.12
C GLY A 183 5.41 4.57 -17.44
N MET A 184 4.84 3.98 -16.40
CA MET A 184 3.79 4.56 -15.58
C MET A 184 4.25 5.84 -14.87
N LEU A 185 5.44 5.84 -14.28
CA LEU A 185 6.04 7.01 -13.62
C LEU A 185 6.45 8.11 -14.60
N LYS A 186 6.99 7.75 -15.78
CA LYS A 186 7.34 8.71 -16.84
C LYS A 186 6.10 9.44 -17.35
N TRP A 187 5.02 8.71 -17.58
CA TRP A 187 3.76 9.29 -18.04
C TRP A 187 3.21 10.31 -17.04
N ALA A 188 3.29 10.02 -15.72
CA ALA A 188 2.86 10.95 -14.69
C ALA A 188 3.86 12.09 -14.42
N GLY A 189 5.08 12.04 -14.98
CA GLY A 189 6.13 13.01 -14.70
C GLY A 189 6.83 12.81 -13.35
N LEU A 190 6.72 11.61 -12.76
CA LEU A 190 7.26 11.27 -11.44
C LEU A 190 8.60 10.51 -11.48
N TYR A 191 8.98 9.97 -12.65
CA TYR A 191 10.13 9.07 -12.78
C TYR A 191 11.44 9.70 -12.29
N ASN A 192 11.69 10.97 -12.60
CA ASN A 192 12.94 11.64 -12.22
C ASN A 192 13.15 11.69 -10.70
N LEU A 193 12.07 11.76 -9.93
CA LEU A 193 12.12 11.74 -8.47
C LEU A 193 12.58 10.38 -7.90
N THR A 194 12.58 9.32 -8.70
CA THR A 194 13.11 8.00 -8.29
C THR A 194 14.61 7.84 -8.60
N ARG A 195 15.21 8.82 -9.28
CA ARG A 195 16.60 8.78 -9.72
C ARG A 195 17.57 9.51 -8.80
N ARG A 196 17.03 10.35 -7.91
CA ARG A 196 17.77 11.16 -6.95
C ARG A 196 17.22 10.95 -5.56
N THR A 197 18.04 11.22 -4.54
CA THR A 197 17.60 11.18 -3.15
C THR A 197 16.65 12.34 -2.81
N LEU A 198 15.84 12.18 -1.77
CA LEU A 198 15.05 13.30 -1.25
C LEU A 198 15.95 14.46 -0.85
N GLU A 199 17.10 14.19 -0.24
CA GLU A 199 18.08 15.20 0.14
C GLU A 199 18.51 16.03 -1.07
N ASP A 200 18.88 15.38 -2.19
CA ASP A 200 19.27 16.08 -3.43
C ASP A 200 18.14 16.93 -4.00
N GLU A 201 16.91 16.42 -4.00
CA GLU A 201 15.75 17.16 -4.50
C GLU A 201 15.48 18.40 -3.64
N LEU A 202 15.57 18.28 -2.30
CA LEU A 202 15.34 19.39 -1.40
C LEU A 202 16.48 20.42 -1.42
N ILE A 203 17.72 19.98 -1.62
CA ILE A 203 18.88 20.91 -1.89
C ILE A 203 18.61 21.65 -3.20
N GLY A 204 18.19 20.96 -4.27
CA GLY A 204 17.81 21.56 -5.53
C GLY A 204 16.69 22.59 -5.40
N ALA A 205 15.71 22.33 -4.54
CA ALA A 205 14.63 23.26 -4.19
C ALA A 205 15.06 24.36 -3.20
N LYS A 206 16.35 24.39 -2.80
CA LYS A 206 16.95 25.39 -1.89
C LYS A 206 16.29 25.42 -0.52
N LEU A 207 16.01 24.26 0.06
CA LEU A 207 15.58 24.14 1.45
C LEU A 207 16.78 24.31 2.40
N SER A 208 16.52 24.83 3.61
CA SER A 208 17.59 24.99 4.61
C SER A 208 18.05 23.64 5.15
N PRO A 209 19.37 23.44 5.38
CA PRO A 209 19.88 22.22 6.01
C PRO A 209 19.26 21.96 7.38
N LEU A 210 18.87 22.99 8.10
CA LEU A 210 18.23 22.87 9.42
C LEU A 210 16.85 22.19 9.29
N LEU A 211 16.01 22.63 8.33
CA LEU A 211 14.71 22.01 8.09
C LEU A 211 14.86 20.55 7.69
N MET A 212 15.81 20.25 6.78
CA MET A 212 16.06 18.89 6.30
C MET A 212 16.49 17.95 7.43
N ARG A 213 17.47 18.38 8.25
CA ARG A 213 17.99 17.58 9.36
C ARG A 213 16.96 17.34 10.47
N GLU A 214 16.10 18.28 10.73
CA GLU A 214 15.11 18.21 11.80
C GLU A 214 13.77 17.69 11.26
N LEU A 215 12.91 18.58 10.77
CA LEU A 215 11.52 18.28 10.46
C LEU A 215 11.37 17.21 9.35
N VAL A 216 12.08 17.37 8.23
CA VAL A 216 11.98 16.40 7.12
C VAL A 216 12.45 15.02 7.55
N THR A 217 13.60 14.93 8.21
CA THR A 217 14.14 13.67 8.72
C THR A 217 13.18 12.99 9.71
N VAL A 218 12.59 13.76 10.64
CA VAL A 218 11.60 13.20 11.56
C VAL A 218 10.41 12.63 10.81
N ILE A 219 9.87 13.34 9.81
CA ILE A 219 8.72 12.87 9.02
C ILE A 219 9.06 11.57 8.27
N THR A 220 10.22 11.50 7.61
CA THR A 220 10.62 10.28 6.89
C THR A 220 10.87 9.10 7.82
N ARG A 221 11.42 9.34 9.02
CA ARG A 221 11.62 8.32 10.05
C ARG A 221 10.30 7.82 10.64
N VAL A 222 9.33 8.70 10.86
CA VAL A 222 8.00 8.31 11.35
C VAL A 222 7.26 7.49 10.32
N ASN A 223 7.27 7.91 9.05
CA ASN A 223 6.46 7.30 8.00
C ASN A 223 7.13 6.08 7.36
N TYR A 224 8.44 6.08 7.15
CA TYR A 224 9.16 5.00 6.47
C TYR A 224 10.29 4.36 7.28
N GLY A 225 10.56 4.82 8.49
CA GLY A 225 11.67 4.31 9.29
C GLY A 225 13.05 4.63 8.69
N GLN A 226 13.14 5.52 7.70
CA GLN A 226 14.34 5.79 6.92
C GLN A 226 14.67 7.29 6.94
N SER A 227 15.92 7.66 6.63
CA SER A 227 16.40 9.04 6.58
C SER A 227 16.03 9.72 5.25
N ILE A 228 16.48 10.96 5.07
CA ILE A 228 16.30 11.73 3.82
C ILE A 228 17.14 11.19 2.63
N SER A 229 17.94 10.14 2.84
CA SER A 229 18.66 9.42 1.77
C SER A 229 17.76 8.54 0.89
N ILE A 230 16.50 8.38 1.24
CA ILE A 230 15.50 7.68 0.42
C ILE A 230 15.29 8.38 -0.93
N SER A 231 14.66 7.68 -1.90
CA SER A 231 14.34 8.29 -3.19
C SER A 231 13.41 9.51 -3.03
N GLY A 232 13.56 10.50 -3.91
CA GLY A 232 12.79 11.75 -3.87
C GLY A 232 11.29 11.52 -3.92
N LEU A 233 10.81 10.52 -4.69
CA LEU A 233 9.39 10.21 -4.77
C LEU A 233 8.86 9.63 -3.46
N ALA A 234 9.54 8.62 -2.90
CA ALA A 234 9.15 8.06 -1.60
C ALA A 234 9.20 9.14 -0.50
N GLY A 235 10.21 10.00 -0.55
CA GLY A 235 10.32 11.14 0.36
C GLY A 235 9.17 12.13 0.23
N ALA A 236 8.79 12.52 -0.98
CA ALA A 236 7.67 13.42 -1.22
C ALA A 236 6.33 12.83 -0.73
N VAL A 237 6.12 11.52 -0.96
CA VAL A 237 4.94 10.80 -0.43
C VAL A 237 4.94 10.76 1.09
N SER A 238 6.12 10.54 1.72
CA SER A 238 6.26 10.63 3.18
C SER A 238 5.88 12.01 3.70
N LEU A 239 6.37 13.08 3.07
CA LEU A 239 6.05 14.46 3.45
C LEU A 239 4.56 14.78 3.28
N ALA A 240 3.92 14.27 2.22
CA ALA A 240 2.48 14.42 2.03
C ALA A 240 1.67 13.78 3.19
N GLY A 241 2.16 12.66 3.74
CA GLY A 241 1.57 11.98 4.89
C GLY A 241 1.67 12.71 6.22
N SER A 242 2.26 13.91 6.25
CA SER A 242 2.31 14.80 7.42
C SER A 242 1.41 16.04 7.29
N GLY A 243 0.67 16.17 6.19
CA GLY A 243 -0.25 17.28 5.93
C GLY A 243 -1.52 17.23 6.77
N GLY A 244 -2.35 18.26 6.63
CA GLY A 244 -3.67 18.31 7.27
C GLY A 244 -4.73 17.46 6.57
N GLY A 245 -5.83 17.18 7.29
CA GLY A 245 -6.98 16.46 6.74
C GLY A 245 -6.78 14.95 6.55
N LEU A 246 -5.78 14.38 7.20
CA LEU A 246 -5.56 12.94 7.23
C LEU A 246 -6.76 12.23 7.88
N TRP A 247 -7.06 11.03 7.45
CA TRP A 247 -8.19 10.28 7.94
C TRP A 247 -7.90 8.77 8.00
N ALA A 248 -8.78 8.03 8.66
CA ALA A 248 -8.77 6.58 8.72
C ALA A 248 -10.20 6.05 8.72
N VAL A 249 -10.39 4.75 8.54
CA VAL A 249 -11.70 4.10 8.67
C VAL A 249 -11.99 3.85 10.15
N GLU A 250 -13.21 4.17 10.58
CA GLU A 250 -13.68 3.83 11.92
C GLU A 250 -13.74 2.30 12.08
N GLY A 251 -13.08 1.76 13.10
CA GLY A 251 -12.93 0.31 13.30
C GLY A 251 -11.78 -0.34 12.56
N GLY A 252 -11.00 0.41 11.76
CA GLY A 252 -9.78 -0.04 11.11
C GLY A 252 -9.82 -0.06 9.59
N ASN A 253 -8.70 0.29 8.97
CA ASN A 253 -8.55 0.37 7.51
C ASN A 253 -8.66 -1.00 6.81
N TRP A 254 -8.43 -2.11 7.53
CA TRP A 254 -8.58 -3.47 7.00
C TRP A 254 -9.97 -3.74 6.41
N GLN A 255 -11.00 -3.03 6.90
CA GLN A 255 -12.38 -3.15 6.43
C GLN A 255 -12.51 -2.78 4.93
N ILE A 256 -11.61 -1.96 4.39
CA ILE A 256 -11.59 -1.66 2.95
C ILE A 256 -11.31 -2.97 2.18
N ALA A 257 -10.22 -3.67 2.51
CA ALA A 257 -9.88 -4.91 1.82
C ALA A 257 -10.96 -6.00 2.00
N ALA A 258 -11.42 -6.21 3.22
CA ALA A 258 -12.48 -7.17 3.51
C ALA A 258 -13.79 -6.87 2.75
N GLY A 259 -14.18 -5.60 2.69
CA GLY A 259 -15.36 -5.16 1.97
C GLY A 259 -15.25 -5.31 0.45
N LEU A 260 -14.07 -4.99 -0.13
CA LEU A 260 -13.82 -5.19 -1.56
C LEU A 260 -13.85 -6.67 -1.92
N ILE A 261 -13.22 -7.55 -1.14
CA ILE A 261 -13.25 -9.00 -1.31
C ILE A 261 -14.70 -9.50 -1.31
N ASN A 262 -15.46 -9.14 -0.28
CA ASN A 262 -16.86 -9.56 -0.14
C ASN A 262 -17.74 -9.11 -1.31
N ARG A 263 -17.48 -7.92 -1.89
CA ARG A 263 -18.25 -7.39 -3.02
C ARG A 263 -17.75 -7.81 -4.39
N SER A 264 -16.60 -8.48 -4.46
CA SER A 264 -16.01 -8.92 -5.72
C SER A 264 -16.34 -10.37 -6.07
N ASP A 265 -17.21 -11.04 -5.33
CA ASP A 265 -17.61 -12.42 -5.57
C ASP A 265 -16.39 -13.32 -5.82
N VAL A 266 -15.49 -13.36 -4.83
CA VAL A 266 -14.27 -14.16 -4.87
C VAL A 266 -14.42 -15.43 -4.04
N GLU A 267 -13.80 -16.50 -4.50
CA GLU A 267 -13.59 -17.70 -3.70
C GLU A 267 -12.34 -17.50 -2.84
N LEU A 268 -12.53 -17.29 -1.55
CA LEU A 268 -11.47 -16.93 -0.61
C LEU A 268 -10.95 -18.16 0.13
N HIS A 269 -9.64 -18.42 -0.02
CA HIS A 269 -8.91 -19.50 0.66
C HIS A 269 -8.03 -18.90 1.76
N LEU A 270 -8.38 -19.12 3.04
CA LEU A 270 -7.59 -18.73 4.19
C LEU A 270 -7.79 -19.70 5.37
N PRO A 271 -6.72 -20.04 6.11
CA PRO A 271 -5.33 -19.79 5.75
C PRO A 271 -4.88 -20.72 4.63
N GLU A 272 -4.34 -20.17 3.53
CA GLU A 272 -3.81 -20.94 2.41
C GLU A 272 -2.56 -20.24 1.84
N GLU A 273 -1.39 -20.83 2.04
CA GLU A 273 -0.11 -20.29 1.59
C GLU A 273 0.35 -20.99 0.33
N ILE A 274 0.58 -20.23 -0.73
CA ILE A 274 1.10 -20.74 -2.01
C ILE A 274 2.62 -20.80 -1.92
N GLU A 275 3.21 -21.98 -2.15
CA GLU A 275 4.65 -22.24 -2.10
C GLU A 275 5.29 -22.37 -3.48
N SER A 276 4.51 -22.73 -4.53
CA SER A 276 5.05 -22.81 -5.88
C SER A 276 4.04 -22.40 -6.95
N ILE A 277 4.57 -21.89 -8.08
CA ILE A 277 3.82 -21.49 -9.26
C ILE A 277 4.54 -22.05 -10.48
N SER A 278 3.89 -22.94 -11.22
CA SER A 278 4.43 -23.59 -12.41
C SER A 278 3.59 -23.25 -13.64
N TYR A 279 4.24 -22.82 -14.72
CA TYR A 279 3.57 -22.48 -15.99
C TYR A 279 3.57 -23.68 -16.95
N PHE A 280 2.39 -24.07 -17.42
CA PHE A 280 2.17 -25.20 -18.34
C PHE A 280 1.74 -24.78 -19.75
N GLY A 281 2.08 -23.56 -20.18
CA GLY A 281 1.81 -23.05 -21.52
C GLY A 281 0.46 -22.31 -21.63
N GLU A 282 -0.62 -22.87 -21.10
CA GLU A 282 -1.96 -22.26 -21.14
C GLU A 282 -2.45 -21.80 -19.77
N TYR A 283 -1.94 -22.41 -18.70
CA TYR A 283 -2.34 -22.11 -17.33
C TYR A 283 -1.16 -22.19 -16.37
N TYR A 284 -1.34 -21.66 -15.18
CA TYR A 284 -0.46 -21.79 -14.03
C TYR A 284 -1.04 -22.80 -13.05
N GLU A 285 -0.20 -23.68 -12.56
CA GLU A 285 -0.50 -24.56 -11.43
C GLU A 285 0.12 -23.93 -10.16
N LEU A 286 -0.73 -23.66 -9.18
CA LEU A 286 -0.34 -23.16 -7.88
C LEU A 286 -0.43 -24.28 -6.86
N ASN A 287 0.69 -24.56 -6.17
CA ASN A 287 0.70 -25.55 -5.09
C ASN A 287 0.80 -24.83 -3.75
N SER A 288 0.01 -25.29 -2.79
CA SER A 288 0.01 -24.74 -1.45
C SER A 288 0.79 -25.63 -0.47
N THR A 289 1.22 -25.03 0.64
CA THR A 289 1.89 -25.74 1.76
C THR A 289 1.02 -26.83 2.39
N LYS A 290 -0.28 -26.85 2.09
CA LYS A 290 -1.23 -27.88 2.54
C LYS A 290 -1.41 -29.02 1.54
N GLY A 291 -0.73 -28.95 0.39
CA GLY A 291 -0.83 -29.93 -0.69
C GLY A 291 -2.04 -29.75 -1.61
N ASN A 292 -2.75 -28.62 -1.52
CA ASN A 292 -3.81 -28.29 -2.48
C ASN A 292 -3.19 -27.76 -3.79
N ILE A 293 -3.85 -28.09 -4.91
CA ILE A 293 -3.43 -27.70 -6.26
C ILE A 293 -4.53 -26.87 -6.91
N TYR A 294 -4.17 -25.75 -7.52
CA TYR A 294 -5.09 -24.84 -8.19
C TYR A 294 -4.59 -24.53 -9.60
N ALA A 295 -5.49 -24.59 -10.58
CA ALA A 295 -5.19 -24.25 -11.97
C ALA A 295 -5.80 -22.87 -12.30
N CYS A 296 -5.00 -21.97 -12.88
CA CYS A 296 -5.35 -20.57 -13.12
C CYS A 296 -4.80 -20.11 -14.47
N GLU A 297 -5.63 -19.56 -15.33
CA GLU A 297 -5.18 -18.98 -16.61
C GLU A 297 -4.44 -17.65 -16.40
N VAL A 298 -4.76 -16.95 -15.32
CA VAL A 298 -4.12 -15.70 -14.92
C VAL A 298 -3.72 -15.78 -13.46
N THR A 299 -2.50 -15.39 -13.13
CA THR A 299 -2.02 -15.35 -11.75
C THR A 299 -1.54 -13.94 -11.39
N VAL A 300 -1.98 -13.42 -10.25
CA VAL A 300 -1.60 -12.13 -9.71
C VAL A 300 -0.94 -12.29 -8.35
N ILE A 301 0.29 -11.81 -8.24
CA ILE A 301 1.00 -11.73 -6.96
C ILE A 301 0.76 -10.32 -6.40
N ALA A 302 0.06 -10.25 -5.27
CA ALA A 302 -0.26 -9.01 -4.54
C ALA A 302 0.33 -9.03 -3.12
N THR A 303 1.50 -9.61 -2.99
CA THR A 303 2.28 -9.70 -1.75
C THR A 303 3.75 -9.49 -2.06
N PRO A 304 4.55 -8.86 -1.16
CA PRO A 304 5.98 -8.65 -1.39
C PRO A 304 6.72 -9.98 -1.55
N LEU A 305 7.37 -10.19 -2.68
CA LEU A 305 8.19 -11.40 -2.94
C LEU A 305 9.45 -11.45 -2.07
N ASP A 306 9.83 -10.34 -1.44
CA ASP A 306 10.98 -10.25 -0.54
C ASP A 306 10.79 -11.04 0.78
N GLU A 307 9.56 -11.27 1.16
CA GLU A 307 9.14 -11.93 2.41
C GLU A 307 8.52 -13.31 2.16
N LEU A 308 8.56 -13.79 0.92
CA LEU A 308 7.99 -15.06 0.52
C LEU A 308 9.01 -15.90 -0.26
N ASP A 309 9.01 -17.19 0.01
CA ASP A 309 9.80 -18.18 -0.72
C ASP A 309 8.90 -18.96 -1.68
N ILE A 310 8.40 -18.27 -2.72
CA ILE A 310 7.61 -18.91 -3.78
C ILE A 310 8.56 -19.45 -4.85
N HIS A 311 8.48 -20.74 -5.10
CA HIS A 311 9.25 -21.39 -6.16
C HIS A 311 8.55 -21.24 -7.52
N PHE A 312 9.27 -20.72 -8.52
CA PHE A 312 8.74 -20.51 -9.87
C PHE A 312 9.33 -21.50 -10.88
N THR A 313 8.47 -22.10 -11.73
CA THR A 313 8.86 -22.97 -12.83
C THR A 313 8.16 -22.51 -14.13
N PRO A 314 8.90 -22.01 -15.16
CA PRO A 314 10.35 -21.74 -15.16
C PRO A 314 10.74 -20.63 -14.16
N PRO A 315 12.02 -20.55 -13.76
CA PRO A 315 12.49 -19.53 -12.84
C PRO A 315 12.26 -18.12 -13.37
N ILE A 316 11.80 -17.20 -12.50
CA ILE A 316 11.68 -15.78 -12.81
C ILE A 316 12.80 -14.98 -12.14
N SER A 317 13.16 -13.85 -12.72
CA SER A 317 14.14 -12.92 -12.15
C SER A 317 13.44 -11.64 -11.73
N VAL A 318 13.44 -11.35 -10.43
CA VAL A 318 12.94 -10.10 -9.86
C VAL A 318 14.10 -9.39 -9.17
N PRO A 319 14.27 -8.07 -9.35
CA PRO A 319 15.28 -7.33 -8.62
C PRO A 319 15.16 -7.56 -7.12
N LYS A 320 16.24 -8.03 -6.50
CA LYS A 320 16.27 -8.26 -5.04
C LYS A 320 16.22 -6.91 -4.33
N ARG A 321 15.34 -6.79 -3.36
CA ARG A 321 15.25 -5.66 -2.45
C ARG A 321 15.19 -6.16 -1.01
N LYS A 322 15.30 -5.24 -0.06
CA LYS A 322 15.09 -5.53 1.36
C LYS A 322 13.90 -4.72 1.85
N LEU A 323 13.12 -5.28 2.73
CA LEU A 323 12.12 -4.52 3.44
C LEU A 323 12.69 -3.92 4.72
N GLN A 324 12.34 -2.67 4.98
CA GLN A 324 12.54 -2.03 6.26
C GLN A 324 11.54 -2.63 7.25
N HIS A 325 12.05 -3.38 8.20
CA HIS A 325 11.24 -3.83 9.32
C HIS A 325 10.96 -2.66 10.26
N THR A 326 9.70 -2.46 10.54
CA THR A 326 9.22 -1.49 11.53
C THR A 326 8.66 -2.25 12.71
N HIS A 327 9.29 -2.07 13.86
CA HIS A 327 8.79 -2.59 15.13
C HIS A 327 7.81 -1.57 15.71
N ALA A 328 6.52 -1.91 15.72
CA ALA A 328 5.47 -1.12 16.36
C ALA A 328 5.21 -1.69 17.75
N THR A 329 5.70 -1.03 18.78
CA THR A 329 5.49 -1.45 20.17
C THR A 329 4.39 -0.59 20.80
N PHE A 330 3.28 -1.24 21.18
CA PHE A 330 2.18 -0.60 21.88
C PHE A 330 2.37 -0.76 23.37
N VAL A 331 2.30 0.33 24.11
CA VAL A 331 2.49 0.33 25.56
C VAL A 331 1.39 1.13 26.23
N ARG A 332 0.67 0.50 27.15
CA ARG A 332 -0.14 1.26 28.12
C ARG A 332 0.67 1.51 29.37
N GLY A 333 0.77 2.77 29.77
CA GLY A 333 1.59 3.13 30.94
C GLY A 333 1.77 4.61 31.13
N ILE A 334 2.81 4.94 31.90
CA ILE A 334 3.22 6.30 32.23
C ILE A 334 4.65 6.48 31.78
N LEU A 335 4.90 7.45 30.88
CA LEU A 335 6.26 7.81 30.46
C LEU A 335 7.10 8.29 31.65
N ASN A 336 8.39 8.03 31.57
CA ASN A 336 9.37 8.57 32.50
C ASN A 336 9.83 9.95 32.05
N PRO A 337 9.39 11.05 32.71
CA PRO A 337 9.75 12.40 32.25
C PRO A 337 11.27 12.66 32.33
N VAL A 338 11.97 12.01 33.27
CA VAL A 338 13.43 12.19 33.43
C VAL A 338 14.18 11.70 32.20
N TYR A 339 13.72 10.61 31.55
CA TYR A 339 14.29 10.13 30.29
C TYR A 339 14.30 11.21 29.20
N PHE A 340 13.28 12.06 29.18
CA PHE A 340 13.11 13.15 28.23
C PHE A 340 13.64 14.51 28.74
N GLY A 341 14.38 14.53 29.86
CA GLY A 341 14.88 15.76 30.45
C GLY A 341 13.78 16.68 30.99
N MET A 342 12.60 16.10 31.34
CA MET A 342 11.44 16.82 31.85
C MET A 342 11.21 16.48 33.33
N ASP A 343 10.54 17.37 34.04
CA ASP A 343 10.15 17.21 35.44
C ASP A 343 8.74 16.60 35.59
N ASP A 344 7.87 16.73 34.56
CA ASP A 344 6.52 16.17 34.56
C ASP A 344 6.14 15.59 33.20
N VAL A 345 5.35 14.50 33.22
CA VAL A 345 4.85 13.80 32.02
C VAL A 345 4.02 14.74 31.12
N SER A 346 3.29 15.69 31.69
CA SER A 346 2.46 16.63 30.92
C SER A 346 3.28 17.56 30.02
N LYS A 347 4.59 17.67 30.25
CA LYS A 347 5.51 18.48 29.44
C LYS A 347 6.08 17.71 28.23
N ILE A 348 5.88 16.39 28.17
CA ILE A 348 6.30 15.59 27.03
C ILE A 348 5.25 15.75 25.92
N PRO A 349 5.63 16.06 24.68
CA PRO A 349 4.69 16.17 23.57
C PRO A 349 3.96 14.87 23.27
N ASP A 350 2.73 14.95 22.76
CA ASP A 350 1.92 13.77 22.36
C ASP A 350 2.54 12.98 21.22
N LEU A 351 3.29 13.66 20.34
CA LEU A 351 4.12 13.02 19.32
C LEU A 351 5.58 13.47 19.50
N VAL A 352 6.43 12.56 19.87
CA VAL A 352 7.88 12.73 19.92
C VAL A 352 8.49 12.04 18.72
N GLY A 353 9.10 12.79 17.82
CA GLY A 353 9.90 12.24 16.70
C GLY A 353 11.38 12.51 16.91
N THR A 354 12.24 11.67 16.34
CA THR A 354 13.69 11.76 16.53
C THR A 354 14.42 12.13 15.25
N ILE A 355 15.52 12.90 15.40
CA ILE A 355 16.48 13.10 14.30
C ILE A 355 17.16 11.78 13.90
N GLU A 356 17.90 11.79 12.79
CA GLU A 356 18.70 10.63 12.38
C GLU A 356 19.97 10.56 13.23
N ASP A 357 20.02 9.56 14.12
CA ASP A 357 21.17 9.22 14.92
C ASP A 357 21.11 7.72 15.24
N SER A 358 22.25 7.02 15.12
CA SER A 358 22.36 5.57 15.35
C SER A 358 22.09 5.16 16.80
N ASP A 359 22.30 6.07 17.73
CA ASP A 359 22.16 5.83 19.17
C ASP A 359 20.72 6.01 19.64
N LEU A 360 19.85 6.58 18.79
CA LEU A 360 18.43 6.75 19.12
C LEU A 360 17.65 5.46 18.93
N PRO A 361 17.06 4.90 20.00
CA PRO A 361 16.46 3.58 19.98
C PRO A 361 15.10 3.52 19.28
N PHE A 362 14.45 4.64 19.05
CA PHE A 362 13.15 4.72 18.40
C PHE A 362 13.11 5.85 17.36
N SER A 363 12.17 5.76 16.43
CA SER A 363 11.88 6.81 15.45
C SER A 363 10.83 7.78 15.96
N SER A 364 9.81 7.25 16.65
CA SER A 364 8.76 8.07 17.25
C SER A 364 8.09 7.38 18.43
N ILE A 365 7.51 8.20 19.32
CA ILE A 365 6.54 7.80 20.34
C ILE A 365 5.32 8.68 20.16
N SER A 366 4.13 8.09 20.02
CA SER A 366 2.88 8.81 19.85
C SER A 366 1.84 8.37 20.87
N VAL A 367 1.10 9.30 21.41
CA VAL A 367 -0.08 9.05 22.23
C VAL A 367 -1.21 8.58 21.31
N LEU A 368 -1.83 7.45 21.63
CA LEU A 368 -3.01 6.94 20.93
C LEU A 368 -4.30 7.22 21.70
N ARG A 369 -4.23 7.10 23.02
CA ARG A 369 -5.38 7.27 23.90
C ARG A 369 -4.96 7.74 25.29
N GLN A 370 -5.70 8.66 25.84
CA GLN A 370 -5.60 9.07 27.26
C GLN A 370 -6.65 8.31 28.08
N HIS A 371 -6.24 7.59 29.13
CA HIS A 371 -7.10 6.89 30.06
C HIS A 371 -7.34 7.68 31.36
N SER A 372 -6.30 8.37 31.80
CA SER A 372 -6.36 9.31 32.94
C SER A 372 -5.33 10.42 32.75
N GLU A 373 -5.19 11.31 33.74
CA GLU A 373 -4.27 12.44 33.64
C GLU A 373 -2.82 12.05 33.28
N LYS A 374 -2.36 10.88 33.72
CA LYS A 374 -0.97 10.39 33.48
C LYS A 374 -0.89 9.01 32.81
N ASP A 375 -2.02 8.31 32.64
CA ASP A 375 -2.08 6.96 32.05
C ASP A 375 -2.55 7.02 30.59
N PHE A 376 -1.69 6.59 29.68
CA PHE A 376 -1.95 6.66 28.24
C PHE A 376 -1.61 5.33 27.56
N THR A 377 -2.19 5.11 26.40
CA THR A 377 -1.70 4.13 25.42
C THR A 377 -0.84 4.84 24.41
N TYR A 378 0.37 4.31 24.22
CA TYR A 378 1.38 4.83 23.29
C TYR A 378 1.67 3.83 22.18
N LYS A 379 2.09 4.33 21.01
CA LYS A 379 2.68 3.57 19.92
C LYS A 379 4.11 4.06 19.71
N ILE A 380 5.06 3.14 19.76
CA ILE A 380 6.47 3.40 19.52
C ILE A 380 6.85 2.77 18.20
N PHE A 381 7.47 3.52 17.29
CA PHE A 381 8.12 2.98 16.12
C PHE A 381 9.63 2.92 16.30
N SER A 382 10.21 1.76 16.00
CA SER A 382 11.65 1.55 16.04
C SER A 382 12.13 0.67 14.89
N ARG A 383 13.44 0.77 14.55
CA ARG A 383 14.11 -0.07 13.54
C ARG A 383 14.57 -1.42 14.11
N LYS A 384 14.64 -1.52 15.43
CA LYS A 384 15.04 -2.73 16.17
C LYS A 384 13.98 -3.04 17.23
N PRO A 385 13.87 -4.28 17.69
CA PRO A 385 12.98 -4.62 18.80
C PRO A 385 13.28 -3.76 20.03
N MET A 386 12.27 -3.27 20.70
CA MET A 386 12.40 -2.59 21.98
C MET A 386 12.59 -3.63 23.08
N THR A 387 13.74 -3.59 23.75
CA THR A 387 14.01 -4.48 24.89
C THR A 387 13.26 -4.03 26.13
N ASP A 388 12.97 -4.94 27.06
CA ASP A 388 12.31 -4.60 28.33
C ASP A 388 13.12 -3.56 29.12
N ALA A 389 14.45 -3.69 29.18
CA ALA A 389 15.31 -2.72 29.87
C ALA A 389 15.13 -1.31 29.28
N LEU A 390 15.12 -1.18 27.94
CA LEU A 390 14.92 0.12 27.29
C LEU A 390 13.51 0.66 27.52
N LEU A 391 12.49 -0.21 27.51
CA LEU A 391 11.13 0.20 27.82
C LEU A 391 10.98 0.64 29.28
N ASP A 392 11.71 0.02 30.23
CA ASP A 392 11.74 0.42 31.65
C ASP A 392 12.47 1.76 31.89
N ASP A 393 13.42 2.12 31.02
CA ASP A 393 14.02 3.45 31.02
C ASP A 393 13.03 4.52 30.51
N ILE A 394 12.31 4.22 29.42
CA ILE A 394 11.36 5.14 28.77
C ILE A 394 10.05 5.30 29.57
N PHE A 395 9.61 4.24 30.23
CA PHE A 395 8.35 4.22 31.01
C PHE A 395 8.62 4.06 32.49
N ARG A 396 8.04 4.93 33.28
CA ARG A 396 8.03 4.78 34.73
C ARG A 396 7.10 3.64 35.20
N VAL A 397 6.01 3.39 34.45
CA VAL A 397 5.05 2.32 34.69
C VAL A 397 4.61 1.74 33.37
N ARG A 398 4.76 0.44 33.21
CA ARG A 398 4.18 -0.32 32.09
C ARG A 398 3.08 -1.25 32.63
N LYS A 399 1.88 -1.14 32.07
CA LYS A 399 0.71 -1.98 32.43
C LYS A 399 0.52 -3.11 31.44
N GLU A 400 0.70 -2.83 30.17
CA GLU A 400 0.56 -3.78 29.07
C GLU A 400 1.50 -3.37 27.94
N THR A 401 2.10 -4.36 27.25
CA THR A 401 3.00 -4.15 26.13
C THR A 401 2.71 -5.17 25.04
N VAL A 402 2.49 -4.70 23.81
CA VAL A 402 2.23 -5.56 22.65
C VAL A 402 3.20 -5.16 21.53
N PRO A 403 4.25 -5.97 21.26
CA PRO A 403 5.16 -5.73 20.14
C PRO A 403 4.61 -6.34 18.85
N ILE A 404 4.76 -5.62 17.74
CA ILE A 404 4.44 -6.10 16.39
C ILE A 404 5.63 -5.78 15.48
N ASN A 405 6.00 -6.72 14.63
CA ASN A 405 7.04 -6.54 13.63
C ASN A 405 6.47 -6.68 12.22
N TRP A 406 6.76 -5.72 11.36
CA TRP A 406 6.34 -5.68 9.97
C TRP A 406 7.53 -5.53 9.04
N GLY A 407 7.60 -6.31 7.95
CA GLY A 407 8.26 -5.91 6.73
C GLY A 407 7.44 -4.79 6.06
N ALA A 408 7.66 -3.55 6.51
CA ALA A 408 6.72 -2.46 6.28
C ALA A 408 6.86 -1.82 4.89
N TYR A 409 8.09 -1.52 4.48
CA TYR A 409 8.38 -0.73 3.28
C TYR A 409 9.67 -1.22 2.62
N PRO A 410 9.87 -1.03 1.30
CA PRO A 410 11.19 -1.21 0.71
C PRO A 410 12.25 -0.30 1.35
N HIS A 411 13.48 -0.75 1.42
CA HIS A 411 14.61 0.16 1.57
C HIS A 411 14.73 0.95 0.28
N TYR A 412 14.29 2.21 0.33
CA TYR A 412 14.34 3.09 -0.82
C TYR A 412 15.75 3.57 -1.08
N ASN A 413 16.16 3.50 -2.33
CA ASN A 413 17.46 3.97 -2.80
C ASN A 413 17.28 4.94 -3.97
N ALA A 414 18.35 5.58 -4.38
CA ALA A 414 18.36 6.36 -5.62
C ALA A 414 19.68 6.11 -6.35
N PRO A 415 19.62 5.69 -7.62
CA PRO A 415 18.43 5.45 -8.47
C PRO A 415 17.70 4.14 -8.14
N GLU A 416 16.36 4.17 -8.13
CA GLU A 416 15.55 2.99 -7.93
C GLU A 416 15.57 2.04 -9.14
N VAL A 417 15.43 0.73 -8.84
CA VAL A 417 15.26 -0.33 -9.83
C VAL A 417 13.91 -1.00 -9.58
N PHE A 418 13.13 -1.18 -10.65
CA PHE A 418 11.77 -1.69 -10.54
C PHE A 418 11.65 -3.10 -11.11
N ALA A 419 10.84 -3.93 -10.48
CA ALA A 419 10.30 -5.13 -11.10
C ALA A 419 9.27 -4.73 -12.17
N PRO A 420 9.07 -5.53 -13.23
CA PRO A 420 7.98 -5.31 -14.17
C PRO A 420 6.62 -5.69 -13.55
N PHE A 421 5.53 -5.17 -14.12
CA PHE A 421 4.19 -5.63 -13.75
C PHE A 421 3.88 -7.04 -14.28
N ILE A 422 4.57 -7.50 -15.32
CA ILE A 422 4.43 -8.82 -15.93
C ILE A 422 5.75 -9.56 -15.72
N LEU A 423 5.75 -10.62 -14.90
CA LEU A 423 6.98 -11.26 -14.44
C LEU A 423 7.56 -12.25 -15.46
N ASP A 424 6.72 -12.89 -16.26
CA ASP A 424 7.09 -13.96 -17.18
C ASP A 424 6.84 -13.61 -18.66
N GLY A 425 6.38 -12.40 -18.93
CA GLY A 425 5.97 -11.97 -20.27
C GLY A 425 4.61 -12.53 -20.72
N GLN A 426 3.96 -13.39 -19.92
CA GLN A 426 2.66 -14.01 -20.19
C GLN A 426 1.55 -13.40 -19.31
N HIS A 427 1.02 -14.14 -18.36
CA HIS A 427 -0.10 -13.77 -17.53
C HIS A 427 0.17 -13.92 -16.02
N LEU A 428 1.45 -13.85 -15.62
CA LEU A 428 1.88 -13.74 -14.23
C LEU A 428 2.16 -12.28 -13.89
N TYR A 429 1.30 -11.67 -13.08
CA TYR A 429 1.34 -10.24 -12.77
C TYR A 429 1.81 -9.97 -11.35
N TYR A 430 2.47 -8.80 -11.13
CA TYR A 430 3.02 -8.41 -9.84
C TYR A 430 2.61 -6.98 -9.45
N VAL A 431 1.68 -6.85 -8.51
CA VAL A 431 1.15 -5.56 -8.05
C VAL A 431 2.19 -4.76 -7.28
N ASN A 432 2.99 -5.45 -6.43
CA ASN A 432 4.00 -4.82 -5.59
C ASN A 432 5.24 -4.31 -6.34
N ALA A 433 5.25 -4.45 -7.67
CA ALA A 433 6.27 -3.82 -8.53
C ALA A 433 6.35 -2.30 -8.32
N PHE A 434 5.19 -1.65 -8.12
CA PHE A 434 5.11 -0.20 -7.90
C PHE A 434 5.57 0.22 -6.49
N GLU A 435 5.66 -0.70 -5.56
CA GLU A 435 5.97 -0.42 -4.16
C GLU A 435 7.35 0.22 -3.97
N ASN A 436 8.32 -0.09 -4.85
CA ASN A 436 9.62 0.56 -4.87
C ASN A 436 9.57 2.05 -5.24
N ALA A 437 8.53 2.50 -5.92
CA ALA A 437 8.36 3.92 -6.19
C ALA A 437 7.89 4.67 -4.94
N ALA A 438 6.85 4.16 -4.31
CA ALA A 438 6.35 4.59 -2.99
C ALA A 438 5.34 3.55 -2.48
N SER A 439 5.43 3.17 -1.23
CA SER A 439 4.54 2.19 -0.59
C SER A 439 3.49 2.90 0.26
N THR A 440 2.26 2.90 -0.22
CA THR A 440 1.06 3.35 0.51
C THR A 440 -0.14 2.49 0.12
N MET A 441 -1.24 2.57 0.87
CA MET A 441 -2.50 1.95 0.47
C MET A 441 -2.96 2.45 -0.91
N GLU A 442 -2.83 3.74 -1.16
CA GLU A 442 -3.28 4.36 -2.41
C GLU A 442 -2.42 3.99 -3.61
N THR A 443 -1.09 4.00 -3.46
CA THR A 443 -0.19 3.60 -4.55
C THR A 443 -0.38 2.13 -4.93
N SER A 444 -0.68 1.26 -3.95
CA SER A 444 -1.02 -0.13 -4.20
C SER A 444 -2.36 -0.27 -4.95
N ALA A 445 -3.36 0.55 -4.63
CA ALA A 445 -4.63 0.57 -5.35
C ALA A 445 -4.49 1.06 -6.79
N VAL A 446 -3.67 2.11 -7.03
CA VAL A 446 -3.34 2.62 -8.37
C VAL A 446 -2.61 1.56 -9.20
N ALA A 447 -1.65 0.85 -8.61
CA ALA A 447 -0.96 -0.26 -9.27
C ALA A 447 -1.92 -1.42 -9.59
N ALA A 448 -2.81 -1.75 -8.65
CA ALA A 448 -3.82 -2.80 -8.82
C ALA A 448 -4.81 -2.48 -9.96
N GLU A 449 -5.22 -1.22 -10.09
CA GLU A 449 -6.05 -0.78 -11.23
C GLU A 449 -5.31 -0.97 -12.56
N ASN A 450 -4.03 -0.57 -12.63
CA ASN A 450 -3.23 -0.81 -13.83
C ASN A 450 -3.09 -2.30 -14.16
N VAL A 451 -2.81 -3.15 -13.16
CA VAL A 451 -2.70 -4.61 -13.34
C VAL A 451 -4.03 -5.21 -13.81
N ALA A 452 -5.16 -4.81 -13.24
CA ALA A 452 -6.48 -5.26 -13.71
C ALA A 452 -6.72 -4.87 -15.17
N ARG A 453 -6.38 -3.65 -15.58
CA ARG A 453 -6.47 -3.19 -16.97
C ARG A 453 -5.52 -3.93 -17.91
N LEU A 454 -4.29 -4.27 -17.44
CA LEU A 454 -3.35 -5.13 -18.17
C LEU A 454 -3.95 -6.52 -18.43
N ILE A 455 -4.52 -7.15 -17.42
CA ILE A 455 -5.19 -8.45 -17.54
C ILE A 455 -6.30 -8.36 -18.60
N LEU A 456 -7.15 -7.35 -18.50
CA LEU A 456 -8.26 -7.17 -19.43
C LEU A 456 -7.77 -6.93 -20.87
N SER A 457 -6.77 -6.11 -21.08
CA SER A 457 -6.25 -5.78 -22.41
C SER A 457 -5.44 -6.90 -23.05
N ARG A 458 -4.72 -7.72 -22.27
CA ARG A 458 -3.84 -8.76 -22.80
C ARG A 458 -4.53 -10.12 -22.91
N PHE A 459 -5.34 -10.49 -21.93
CA PHE A 459 -5.96 -11.79 -21.87
C PHE A 459 -7.35 -11.80 -22.52
N PHE A 460 -8.24 -10.90 -22.07
CA PHE A 460 -9.64 -10.93 -22.55
C PHE A 460 -9.81 -10.36 -23.97
N SER A 461 -9.01 -9.39 -24.38
CA SER A 461 -9.05 -8.88 -25.77
C SER A 461 -8.60 -9.93 -26.78
N LYS A 462 -7.62 -10.78 -26.44
CA LYS A 462 -7.18 -11.89 -27.30
C LYS A 462 -8.26 -12.97 -27.41
N ALA A 463 -8.96 -13.27 -26.32
CA ALA A 463 -10.05 -14.25 -26.34
C ALA A 463 -11.21 -13.80 -27.22
N SER A 464 -11.55 -12.49 -27.22
CA SER A 464 -12.59 -11.96 -28.11
C SER A 464 -12.19 -11.97 -29.59
N LEU A 465 -10.93 -11.75 -29.92
CA LEU A 465 -10.40 -11.81 -31.29
C LEU A 465 -10.33 -13.26 -31.79
N SER A 466 -10.00 -14.24 -30.94
CA SER A 466 -10.00 -15.65 -31.31
C SER A 466 -11.41 -16.19 -31.54
N SER A 467 -12.40 -15.76 -30.76
CA SER A 467 -13.79 -16.14 -30.93
C SER A 467 -14.42 -15.48 -32.17
N SER A 468 -14.06 -14.23 -32.50
CA SER A 468 -14.53 -13.55 -33.74
C SER A 468 -13.92 -14.18 -35.00
N ASN A 469 -12.67 -14.63 -34.97
CA ASN A 469 -12.04 -15.34 -36.10
C ASN A 469 -12.63 -16.75 -36.34
N LEU A 470 -13.10 -17.44 -35.28
CA LEU A 470 -13.82 -18.70 -35.41
C LEU A 470 -15.23 -18.50 -36.00
N GLN A 471 -15.93 -17.42 -35.66
CA GLN A 471 -17.23 -17.06 -36.25
C GLN A 471 -17.11 -16.58 -37.70
N SER A 472 -16.06 -15.87 -38.07
CA SER A 472 -15.83 -15.42 -39.45
C SER A 472 -15.41 -16.56 -40.40
N SER A 473 -14.76 -17.59 -39.88
CA SER A 473 -14.41 -18.79 -40.69
C SER A 473 -15.58 -19.74 -40.91
N THR A 474 -16.68 -19.64 -40.17
CA THR A 474 -17.91 -20.42 -40.37
C THR A 474 -18.95 -19.70 -41.21
N SER A 475 -18.80 -18.39 -41.48
CA SER A 475 -19.76 -17.61 -42.28
C SER A 475 -19.35 -17.37 -43.74
N SER A 476 -18.18 -17.86 -44.18
CA SER A 476 -17.70 -17.67 -45.55
C SER A 476 -18.02 -18.82 -46.52
N GLY A 477 -19.04 -19.60 -46.24
CA GLY A 477 -19.47 -20.70 -47.06
C GLY A 477 -20.99 -20.70 -47.33
N GLU A 478 -21.53 -19.65 -48.00
CA GLU A 478 -22.75 -19.74 -48.80
C GLU A 478 -23.16 -18.34 -49.30
N GLU A 479 -22.51 -17.85 -50.36
CA GLU A 479 -23.15 -16.96 -51.29
C GLU A 479 -23.53 -17.79 -52.53
N LEU A 480 -24.75 -18.30 -52.57
CA LEU A 480 -25.37 -18.82 -53.74
C LEU A 480 -26.10 -17.65 -54.43
N HIS A 481 -25.69 -17.38 -55.66
CA HIS A 481 -26.40 -16.59 -56.65
C HIS A 481 -27.91 -16.86 -56.67
N LEU A 482 -28.69 -15.83 -56.63
CA LEU A 482 -30.01 -15.78 -57.24
C LEU A 482 -30.13 -14.48 -58.01
N ASP A 483 -29.90 -14.57 -59.34
CA ASP A 483 -30.45 -13.65 -60.32
C ASP A 483 -31.97 -13.81 -60.38
N LEU A 484 -32.70 -12.69 -60.22
CA LEU A 484 -33.82 -12.20 -61.03
C LEU A 484 -34.50 -11.04 -60.35
#